data_5bdd19fc497eb97649b8cfb99c7fddbc
#
_entry.id   5bdd19fc497eb97649b8cfb99c7fddbc
#
_cell.length_a   1.000
_cell.length_b   1.000
_cell.length_c   1.000
_cell.angle_alpha   90.00
_cell.angle_beta   90.00
_cell.angle_gamma   90.00
#
_symmetry.space_group_name_H-M   'P 1'
#
loop_
_entity.id
_entity.type
_entity.pdbx_description
1 polymer ?
#
loop_
_entity_poly.entity_id
_entity_poly.type
_entity_poly.pdbx_seq_one_letter_code
_entity_poly.pdbx_strand_id
1 'polypeptide(L)'
;RGGIARAVETAVPAVRAGYAVMERPPRHELYDLREDPHEFRNLADSPAHAAILADLKGRLDAWRRETGDPLLDPANLRRLTAEVTAVRSKSAGRELRWGYPEYFFGREPAPAEASTTEEPRVGRKKRQ
;
A
#
# COMPACT_ATOMS: atom_id res chain seq x y z
N ARG A 1 10.34 -15.84 -1.29
CA ARG A 1 10.73 -14.76 -2.25
C ARG A 1 11.15 -15.29 -3.65
N GLY A 2 11.37 -16.62 -3.86
CA GLY A 2 11.86 -17.14 -5.15
C GLY A 2 10.82 -17.24 -6.28
N GLY A 3 9.52 -17.39 -5.97
CA GLY A 3 8.51 -17.66 -7.00
C GLY A 3 8.19 -16.48 -7.92
N ILE A 4 7.96 -15.30 -7.37
CA ILE A 4 7.60 -14.09 -8.15
C ILE A 4 8.80 -13.61 -8.97
N ALA A 5 10.00 -13.53 -8.38
CA ALA A 5 11.19 -13.09 -9.09
C ALA A 5 11.46 -13.97 -10.33
N ARG A 6 11.36 -15.30 -10.18
CA ARG A 6 11.53 -16.22 -11.29
C ARG A 6 10.44 -16.11 -12.36
N ALA A 7 9.18 -15.88 -11.95
CA ALA A 7 8.07 -15.66 -12.88
C ALA A 7 8.26 -14.35 -13.67
N VAL A 8 8.78 -13.30 -13.03
CA VAL A 8 9.08 -12.03 -13.70
C VAL A 8 10.21 -12.16 -14.72
N GLU A 9 11.26 -12.94 -14.43
CA GLU A 9 12.37 -13.16 -15.37
C GLU A 9 11.91 -13.75 -16.72
N THR A 10 10.91 -14.63 -16.69
CA THR A 10 10.35 -15.30 -17.88
C THR A 10 9.13 -14.62 -18.47
N ALA A 11 8.63 -13.56 -17.84
CA ALA A 11 7.46 -12.84 -18.28
C ALA A 11 7.72 -12.03 -19.56
N VAL A 12 6.65 -11.70 -20.28
CA VAL A 12 6.71 -10.80 -21.44
C VAL A 12 7.23 -9.41 -21.04
N PRO A 13 7.87 -8.66 -21.97
CA PRO A 13 8.53 -7.39 -21.65
C PRO A 13 7.64 -6.37 -20.94
N ALA A 14 6.36 -6.26 -21.33
CA ALA A 14 5.40 -5.34 -20.70
C ALA A 14 5.18 -5.66 -19.21
N VAL A 15 5.03 -6.94 -18.86
CA VAL A 15 4.87 -7.39 -17.47
C VAL A 15 6.14 -7.13 -16.67
N ARG A 16 7.32 -7.41 -17.23
CA ARG A 16 8.60 -7.09 -16.56
C ARG A 16 8.75 -5.60 -16.29
N ALA A 17 8.39 -4.76 -17.26
CA ALA A 17 8.42 -3.31 -17.10
C ALA A 17 7.47 -2.85 -15.98
N GLY A 18 6.25 -3.39 -15.92
CA GLY A 18 5.30 -3.11 -14.83
C GLY A 18 5.86 -3.46 -13.45
N TYR A 19 6.48 -4.62 -13.30
CA TYR A 19 7.14 -4.99 -12.02
C TYR A 19 8.31 -4.08 -11.66
N ALA A 20 9.09 -3.61 -12.63
CA ALA A 20 10.18 -2.65 -12.38
C ALA A 20 9.64 -1.30 -11.87
N VAL A 21 8.50 -0.86 -12.40
CA VAL A 21 7.81 0.35 -11.92
C VAL A 21 7.33 0.17 -10.47
N MET A 22 6.81 -1.00 -10.08
CA MET A 22 6.39 -1.26 -8.70
C MET A 22 7.53 -1.15 -7.67
N GLU A 23 8.78 -1.39 -8.06
CA GLU A 23 9.94 -1.22 -7.17
C GLU A 23 10.30 0.26 -6.93
N ARG A 24 10.04 1.10 -7.92
CA ARG A 24 10.30 2.55 -7.89
C ARG A 24 9.17 3.29 -8.59
N PRO A 25 8.00 3.37 -7.95
CA PRO A 25 6.85 4.01 -8.57
C PRO A 25 7.11 5.49 -8.84
N PRO A 26 6.63 6.03 -9.98
CA PRO A 26 6.68 7.45 -10.25
C PRO A 26 5.76 8.20 -9.26
N ARG A 27 5.96 9.50 -9.17
CA ARG A 27 5.16 10.33 -8.27
C ARG A 27 3.68 10.38 -8.63
N HIS A 28 3.38 10.29 -9.92
CA HIS A 28 2.03 10.30 -10.46
C HIS A 28 1.90 9.24 -11.54
N GLU A 29 0.76 8.61 -11.57
CA GLU A 29 0.38 7.65 -12.59
C GLU A 29 -0.98 8.05 -13.16
N LEU A 30 -1.11 7.97 -14.47
CA LEU A 30 -2.34 8.26 -15.20
C LEU A 30 -2.52 7.21 -16.29
N TYR A 31 -3.67 6.59 -16.36
CA TYR A 31 -3.99 5.53 -17.32
C TYR A 31 -5.33 5.78 -18.00
N ASP A 32 -5.42 5.48 -19.29
CA ASP A 32 -6.69 5.37 -19.98
C ASP A 32 -7.14 3.91 -19.98
N LEU A 33 -8.04 3.55 -19.07
CA LEU A 33 -8.47 2.16 -18.86
C LEU A 33 -9.28 1.58 -20.05
N ARG A 34 -9.69 2.39 -21.02
CA ARG A 34 -10.34 1.89 -22.24
C ARG A 34 -9.32 1.33 -23.21
N GLU A 35 -8.15 2.00 -23.31
CA GLU A 35 -7.07 1.63 -24.22
C GLU A 35 -6.03 0.74 -23.53
N ASP A 36 -5.90 0.86 -22.21
CA ASP A 36 -4.90 0.16 -21.39
C ASP A 36 -5.52 -0.35 -20.08
N PRO A 37 -6.37 -1.40 -20.15
CA PRO A 37 -7.06 -1.95 -18.97
C PRO A 37 -6.11 -2.60 -17.96
N HIS A 38 -4.84 -2.79 -18.30
CA HIS A 38 -3.83 -3.38 -17.43
C HIS A 38 -2.84 -2.35 -16.87
N GLU A 39 -3.04 -1.06 -17.16
CA GLU A 39 -2.23 0.03 -16.61
C GLU A 39 -0.71 -0.11 -16.91
N PHE A 40 -0.36 -0.57 -18.12
CA PHE A 40 1.04 -0.73 -18.52
C PHE A 40 1.68 0.55 -19.06
N ARG A 41 0.85 1.52 -19.51
CA ARG A 41 1.32 2.74 -20.15
C ARG A 41 0.95 3.96 -19.32
N ASN A 42 1.87 4.42 -18.47
CA ASN A 42 1.67 5.64 -17.71
C ASN A 42 1.68 6.88 -18.63
N LEU A 43 0.60 7.65 -18.60
CA LEU A 43 0.37 8.87 -19.38
C LEU A 43 0.69 10.16 -18.60
N ALA A 44 1.15 10.06 -17.35
CA ALA A 44 1.36 11.23 -16.48
C ALA A 44 2.36 12.25 -17.06
N ASP A 45 3.36 11.78 -17.83
CA ASP A 45 4.35 12.64 -18.46
C ASP A 45 3.99 13.02 -19.91
N SER A 46 2.81 12.62 -20.39
CA SER A 46 2.34 12.93 -21.74
C SER A 46 1.79 14.35 -21.81
N PRO A 47 2.35 15.23 -22.68
CA PRO A 47 1.84 16.59 -22.86
C PRO A 47 0.37 16.64 -23.28
N ALA A 48 -0.09 15.65 -24.06
CA ALA A 48 -1.48 15.54 -24.52
C ALA A 48 -2.46 15.30 -23.35
N HIS A 49 -2.00 14.78 -22.22
CA HIS A 49 -2.81 14.44 -21.06
C HIS A 49 -2.57 15.38 -19.87
N ALA A 50 -1.72 16.41 -20.02
CA ALA A 50 -1.35 17.31 -18.95
C ALA A 50 -2.55 18.03 -18.30
N ALA A 51 -3.54 18.43 -19.10
CA ALA A 51 -4.75 19.08 -18.59
C ALA A 51 -5.61 18.12 -17.76
N ILE A 52 -5.75 16.87 -18.19
CA ILE A 52 -6.48 15.83 -17.46
C ILE A 52 -5.80 15.53 -16.12
N LEU A 53 -4.47 15.36 -16.14
CA LEU A 53 -3.69 15.15 -14.93
C LEU A 53 -3.84 16.31 -13.93
N ALA A 54 -3.80 17.55 -14.43
CA ALA A 54 -3.96 18.74 -13.59
C ALA A 54 -5.35 18.80 -12.95
N ASP A 55 -6.41 18.52 -13.71
CA ASP A 55 -7.80 18.47 -13.21
C ASP A 55 -7.96 17.41 -12.12
N LEU A 56 -7.50 16.18 -12.37
CA LEU A 56 -7.59 15.08 -11.41
C LEU A 56 -6.81 15.36 -10.12
N LYS A 57 -5.64 15.98 -10.21
CA LYS A 57 -4.87 16.43 -9.04
C LYS A 57 -5.61 17.49 -8.26
N GLY A 58 -6.21 18.47 -8.95
CA GLY A 58 -7.02 19.51 -8.30
C GLY A 58 -8.22 18.93 -7.54
N ARG A 59 -8.91 17.96 -8.12
CA ARG A 59 -10.02 17.23 -7.45
C ARG A 59 -9.55 16.45 -6.25
N LEU A 60 -8.42 15.74 -6.37
CA LEU A 60 -7.83 15.00 -5.25
C LEU A 60 -7.45 15.95 -4.11
N ASP A 61 -6.83 17.08 -4.40
CA ASP A 61 -6.44 18.07 -3.40
C ASP A 61 -7.66 18.72 -2.72
N ALA A 62 -8.73 18.95 -3.46
CA ALA A 62 -10.00 19.43 -2.91
C ALA A 62 -10.62 18.39 -1.97
N TRP A 63 -10.73 17.16 -2.42
CA TRP A 63 -11.28 16.05 -1.63
C TRP A 63 -10.47 15.82 -0.33
N ARG A 64 -9.13 15.84 -0.41
CA ARG A 64 -8.27 15.69 0.77
C ARG A 64 -8.50 16.76 1.81
N ARG A 65 -8.72 18.03 1.38
CA ARG A 65 -9.06 19.14 2.31
C ARG A 65 -10.45 18.97 2.91
N GLU A 66 -11.43 18.61 2.09
CA GLU A 66 -12.80 18.40 2.51
C GLU A 66 -12.93 17.26 3.53
N THR A 67 -12.19 16.18 3.34
CA THR A 67 -12.19 15.02 4.24
C THR A 67 -11.26 15.16 5.44
N GLY A 68 -10.50 16.26 5.53
CA GLY A 68 -9.57 16.49 6.63
C GLY A 68 -8.40 15.50 6.64
N ASP A 69 -7.84 15.16 5.45
CA ASP A 69 -6.71 14.23 5.35
C ASP A 69 -5.53 14.69 6.22
N PRO A 70 -5.18 13.95 7.29
CA PRO A 70 -4.12 14.35 8.21
C PRO A 70 -2.73 14.41 7.55
N LEU A 71 -2.54 13.76 6.40
CA LEU A 71 -1.27 13.76 5.67
C LEU A 71 -1.08 15.03 4.81
N LEU A 72 -2.05 15.95 4.79
CA LEU A 72 -1.84 17.30 4.26
C LEU A 72 -0.86 18.11 5.11
N ASP A 73 -0.74 17.80 6.40
CA ASP A 73 0.29 18.37 7.25
C ASP A 73 1.62 17.61 7.06
N PRO A 74 2.68 18.29 6.56
CA PRO A 74 4.00 17.65 6.40
C PRO A 74 4.60 17.14 7.72
N ALA A 75 4.20 17.68 8.87
CA ALA A 75 4.67 17.20 10.18
C ALA A 75 4.11 15.80 10.47
N ASN A 76 2.84 15.56 10.16
CA ASN A 76 2.21 14.26 10.29
C ASN A 76 2.85 13.21 9.36
N LEU A 77 3.14 13.59 8.11
CA LEU A 77 3.83 12.70 7.17
C LEU A 77 5.22 12.33 7.67
N ARG A 78 6.00 13.30 8.19
CA ARG A 78 7.32 13.01 8.78
C ARG A 78 7.22 12.08 9.99
N ARG A 79 6.23 12.30 10.87
CA ARG A 79 5.99 11.47 12.05
C ARG A 79 5.65 10.03 11.64
N LEU A 80 4.73 9.86 10.70
CA LEU A 80 4.38 8.54 10.18
C LEU A 80 5.56 7.83 9.52
N THR A 81 6.36 8.55 8.73
CA THR A 81 7.55 7.99 8.07
C THR A 81 8.58 7.50 9.10
N ALA A 82 8.81 8.28 10.16
CA ALA A 82 9.71 7.88 11.25
C ALA A 82 9.18 6.65 11.99
N GLU A 83 7.88 6.58 12.26
CA GLU A 83 7.23 5.43 12.88
C GLU A 83 7.37 4.17 12.02
N VAL A 84 7.04 4.25 10.73
CA VAL A 84 7.19 3.13 9.78
C VAL A 84 8.63 2.61 9.75
N THR A 85 9.61 3.52 9.72
CA THR A 85 11.03 3.15 9.73
C THR A 85 11.41 2.43 11.03
N ALA A 86 10.99 2.96 12.18
CA ALA A 86 11.27 2.37 13.49
C ALA A 86 10.61 1.00 13.67
N VAL A 87 9.37 0.83 13.18
CA VAL A 87 8.65 -0.43 13.24
C VAL A 87 9.31 -1.47 12.33
N ARG A 88 9.64 -1.12 11.09
CA ARG A 88 10.31 -2.03 10.15
C ARG A 88 11.66 -2.52 10.65
N SER A 89 12.41 -1.69 11.35
CA SER A 89 13.71 -2.07 11.92
C SER A 89 13.60 -3.03 13.13
N LYS A 90 12.47 -3.02 13.84
CA LYS A 90 12.24 -3.81 15.05
C LYS A 90 11.47 -5.12 14.81
N SER A 91 10.89 -5.30 13.64
CA SER A 91 9.83 -6.28 13.37
C SER A 91 10.28 -7.65 12.88
N ALA A 92 11.45 -8.11 13.25
CA ALA A 92 11.78 -9.52 13.05
C ALA A 92 10.85 -10.42 13.91
N GLY A 93 9.60 -10.62 13.46
CA GLY A 93 8.66 -11.59 14.05
C GLY A 93 7.85 -11.12 15.26
N ARG A 94 7.71 -9.81 15.51
CA ARG A 94 6.86 -9.25 16.58
C ARG A 94 5.61 -8.58 16.03
N GLU A 95 4.54 -8.61 16.83
CA GLU A 95 3.32 -7.85 16.60
C GLU A 95 3.61 -6.35 16.50
N LEU A 96 3.12 -5.71 15.45
CA LEU A 96 3.38 -4.31 15.16
C LEU A 96 2.35 -3.44 15.86
N ARG A 97 2.76 -2.65 16.87
CA ARG A 97 1.92 -1.60 17.45
C ARG A 97 2.16 -0.30 16.70
N TRP A 98 1.09 0.27 16.18
CA TRP A 98 1.08 1.52 15.44
C TRP A 98 0.51 2.64 16.31
N GLY A 99 1.22 3.76 16.39
CA GLY A 99 0.77 4.96 17.10
C GLY A 99 -0.07 5.90 16.25
N TYR A 100 -0.04 5.76 14.90
CA TYR A 100 -0.75 6.67 14.00
C TYR A 100 -2.27 6.76 14.25
N PRO A 101 -3.00 5.72 14.69
CA PRO A 101 -4.42 5.87 14.95
C PRO A 101 -4.71 6.87 16.06
N GLU A 102 -3.85 6.96 17.08
CA GLU A 102 -3.97 7.93 18.18
C GLU A 102 -3.75 9.36 17.68
N TYR A 103 -2.62 9.64 17.06
CA TYR A 103 -2.28 11.02 16.70
C TYR A 103 -2.96 11.51 15.42
N PHE A 104 -3.53 10.65 14.57
CA PHE A 104 -4.33 11.07 13.43
C PHE A 104 -5.81 11.18 13.75
N PHE A 105 -6.35 10.31 14.59
CA PHE A 105 -7.79 10.17 14.76
C PHE A 105 -8.24 10.28 16.22
N GLY A 106 -7.32 10.48 17.15
CA GLY A 106 -7.63 10.54 18.59
C GLY A 106 -8.20 9.22 19.14
N ARG A 107 -7.86 8.09 18.52
CA ARG A 107 -8.32 6.76 18.93
C ARG A 107 -7.15 6.02 19.56
N GLU A 108 -7.37 5.42 20.74
CA GLU A 108 -6.44 4.42 21.23
C GLU A 108 -6.33 3.27 20.22
N PRO A 109 -5.12 2.75 19.95
CA PRO A 109 -4.96 1.56 19.13
C PRO A 109 -5.79 0.44 19.78
N ALA A 110 -6.65 -0.22 18.98
CA ALA A 110 -7.40 -1.36 19.44
C ALA A 110 -6.44 -2.37 20.10
N PRO A 111 -6.78 -2.94 21.28
CA PRO A 111 -5.97 -3.99 21.86
C PRO A 111 -5.85 -5.11 20.82
N ALA A 112 -4.63 -5.60 20.63
CA ALA A 112 -4.39 -6.73 19.74
C ALA A 112 -5.33 -7.87 20.17
N GLU A 113 -6.29 -8.22 19.31
CA GLU A 113 -7.10 -9.41 19.54
C GLU A 113 -6.13 -10.57 19.54
N ALA A 114 -5.97 -11.18 20.71
CA ALA A 114 -5.24 -12.43 20.85
C ALA A 114 -5.93 -13.44 19.93
N SER A 115 -5.29 -13.75 18.80
CA SER A 115 -5.75 -14.82 17.92
C SER A 115 -5.60 -16.13 18.68
N THR A 116 -6.64 -16.45 19.45
CA THR A 116 -6.80 -17.78 20.05
C THR A 116 -7.11 -18.71 18.89
N THR A 117 -6.07 -19.21 18.24
CA THR A 117 -6.18 -20.35 17.34
C THR A 117 -6.45 -21.56 18.23
N GLU A 118 -7.71 -21.80 18.58
CA GLU A 118 -8.14 -23.10 19.07
C GLU A 118 -7.97 -24.11 17.93
N GLU A 119 -6.88 -24.85 17.97
CA GLU A 119 -6.77 -26.07 17.16
C GLU A 119 -7.88 -27.04 17.57
N PRO A 120 -8.68 -27.55 16.61
CA PRO A 120 -9.67 -28.57 16.93
C PRO A 120 -8.93 -29.83 17.38
N ARG A 121 -9.13 -30.21 18.64
CA ARG A 121 -8.66 -31.48 19.18
C ARG A 121 -9.32 -32.64 18.42
N VAL A 122 -8.60 -33.22 17.47
CA VAL A 122 -9.01 -34.45 16.82
C VAL A 122 -9.03 -35.59 17.84
N GLY A 123 -10.23 -36.00 18.21
CA GLY A 123 -10.48 -37.10 19.12
C GLY A 123 -9.90 -38.40 18.62
N ARG A 124 -8.92 -38.92 19.34
CA ARG A 124 -8.32 -40.25 19.11
C ARG A 124 -9.32 -41.31 19.54
N LYS A 125 -10.09 -41.85 18.59
CA LYS A 125 -10.91 -43.05 18.84
C LYS A 125 -10.00 -44.24 19.16
N LYS A 126 -10.07 -44.73 20.40
CA LYS A 126 -9.54 -46.04 20.78
C LYS A 126 -10.40 -47.11 20.08
N ARG A 127 -9.76 -47.96 19.29
CA ARG A 127 -10.35 -49.25 18.88
C ARG A 127 -10.09 -50.26 19.99
N GLN A 128 -11.17 -50.90 20.42
CA GLN A 128 -11.15 -52.18 21.11
C GLN A 128 -11.07 -53.29 20.05
#